data_9a60a64f7a202b71edfe280ccc5644b5
#
_entry.id   9a60a64f7a202b71edfe280ccc5644b5
#
_cell.length_a   1.000
_cell.length_b   1.000
_cell.length_c   1.000
_cell.angle_alpha   90.00
_cell.angle_beta   90.00
_cell.angle_gamma   90.00
#
_symmetry.space_group_name_H-M   'P 1'
#
loop_
_entity.id
_entity.type
_entity.pdbx_description
1 polymer ?
#
loop_
_entity_poly.entity_id
_entity_poly.type
_entity_poly.pdbx_seq_one_letter_code
_entity_poly.pdbx_strand_id
1 'polypeptide(L)'
;RKLPDGEDRMTARVLVHDVQSQIVNDIRELFEPEWRRRQLWDRSYSESRTTGVPGILLELLSHQNFADMKYGLDPAFRFTASRAVYKGILKYLSSRYNCQ
;
A
#
# COMPACT_ATOMS: atom_id res chain seq x y z
N ARG A 1 -14.99 -20.85 3.33
CA ARG A 1 -14.60 -19.48 3.67
C ARG A 1 -15.13 -18.49 2.63
N LYS A 2 -15.77 -17.46 3.11
CA LYS A 2 -16.41 -16.50 2.23
C LYS A 2 -15.40 -15.52 1.64
N LEU A 3 -15.49 -15.28 0.33
CA LEU A 3 -14.65 -14.30 -0.35
C LEU A 3 -15.30 -12.91 -0.29
N PRO A 4 -14.50 -11.83 -0.37
CA PRO A 4 -15.05 -10.49 -0.51
C PRO A 4 -15.93 -10.38 -1.76
N ASP A 5 -16.97 -9.56 -1.71
CA ASP A 5 -17.80 -9.33 -2.86
C ASP A 5 -17.11 -8.39 -3.87
N GLY A 6 -17.74 -8.20 -5.04
CA GLY A 6 -17.14 -7.39 -6.11
C GLY A 6 -16.98 -5.92 -5.74
N GLU A 7 -17.91 -5.37 -4.96
CA GLU A 7 -17.83 -3.99 -4.53
C GLU A 7 -16.67 -3.77 -3.57
N ASP A 8 -16.49 -4.66 -2.58
CA ASP A 8 -15.38 -4.59 -1.64
C ASP A 8 -14.04 -4.71 -2.37
N ARG A 9 -13.96 -5.57 -3.39
CA ARG A 9 -12.75 -5.73 -4.19
C ARG A 9 -12.42 -4.48 -4.99
N MET A 10 -13.42 -3.86 -5.61
CA MET A 10 -13.22 -2.61 -6.35
C MET A 10 -12.79 -1.48 -5.42
N THR A 11 -13.38 -1.39 -4.25
CA THR A 11 -13.01 -0.40 -3.24
C THR A 11 -11.58 -0.64 -2.76
N ALA A 12 -11.19 -1.89 -2.55
CA ALA A 12 -9.83 -2.24 -2.16
C ALA A 12 -8.82 -1.84 -3.24
N ARG A 13 -9.16 -1.93 -4.52
CA ARG A 13 -8.29 -1.46 -5.61
C ARG A 13 -8.02 0.04 -5.52
N VAL A 14 -9.05 0.82 -5.24
CA VAL A 14 -8.89 2.28 -5.08
C VAL A 14 -7.99 2.56 -3.87
N LEU A 15 -8.23 1.91 -2.75
CA LEU A 15 -7.43 2.07 -1.54
C LEU A 15 -5.96 1.73 -1.79
N VAL A 16 -5.69 0.58 -2.41
CA VAL A 16 -4.31 0.15 -2.65
C VAL A 16 -3.61 1.08 -3.64
N HIS A 17 -4.33 1.60 -4.63
CA HIS A 17 -3.77 2.56 -5.57
C HIS A 17 -3.33 3.83 -4.86
N ASP A 18 -4.17 4.37 -3.98
CA ASP A 18 -3.85 5.59 -3.23
C ASP A 18 -2.65 5.37 -2.31
N VAL A 19 -2.63 4.24 -1.60
CA VAL A 19 -1.52 3.90 -0.70
C VAL A 19 -0.23 3.70 -1.49
N GLN A 20 -0.27 2.92 -2.57
CA GLN A 20 0.91 2.66 -3.39
C GLN A 20 1.46 3.93 -4.02
N SER A 21 0.59 4.79 -4.55
CA SER A 21 1.02 6.04 -5.16
C SER A 21 1.74 6.93 -4.17
N GLN A 22 1.23 7.01 -2.95
CA GLN A 22 1.86 7.82 -1.91
C GLN A 22 3.22 7.26 -1.52
N ILE A 23 3.32 5.93 -1.36
CA ILE A 23 4.59 5.26 -1.03
C ILE A 23 5.63 5.54 -2.12
N VAL A 24 5.26 5.33 -3.37
CA VAL A 24 6.18 5.54 -4.50
C VAL A 24 6.65 6.98 -4.55
N ASN A 25 5.74 7.94 -4.41
CA ASN A 25 6.08 9.35 -4.46
C ASN A 25 7.01 9.75 -3.32
N ASP A 26 6.72 9.33 -2.10
CA ASP A 26 7.51 9.71 -0.93
C ASP A 26 8.90 9.07 -0.96
N ILE A 27 8.99 7.82 -1.38
CA ILE A 27 10.29 7.13 -1.47
C ILE A 27 11.13 7.75 -2.59
N ARG A 28 10.54 8.08 -3.73
CA ARG A 28 11.27 8.74 -4.82
C ARG A 28 11.79 10.11 -4.40
N GLU A 29 11.02 10.84 -3.62
CA GLU A 29 11.43 12.18 -3.17
C GLU A 29 12.55 12.12 -2.14
N LEU A 30 12.50 11.18 -1.19
CA LEU A 30 13.35 11.19 -0.02
C LEU A 30 14.50 10.20 -0.05
N PHE A 31 14.45 9.16 -0.88
CA PHE A 31 15.43 8.08 -0.87
C PHE A 31 15.95 7.71 -2.24
N GLU A 32 15.08 7.25 -3.14
CA GLU A 32 15.48 6.68 -4.42
C GLU A 32 14.59 7.19 -5.55
N PRO A 33 15.08 8.16 -6.36
CA PRO A 33 14.27 8.71 -7.46
C PRO A 33 13.83 7.66 -8.49
N GLU A 34 14.56 6.56 -8.61
CA GLU A 34 14.27 5.49 -9.55
C GLU A 34 13.41 4.38 -8.95
N TRP A 35 12.83 4.59 -7.76
CA TRP A 35 11.99 3.59 -7.12
C TRP A 35 10.83 3.21 -8.04
N ARG A 36 10.68 1.90 -8.27
CA ARG A 36 9.67 1.39 -9.20
C ARG A 36 8.34 1.13 -8.50
N ARG A 37 7.27 1.55 -9.19
CA ARG A 37 5.92 1.12 -8.83
C ARG A 37 5.80 -0.34 -9.19
N ARG A 38 5.43 -1.18 -8.23
CA ARG A 38 5.25 -2.59 -8.44
C ARG A 38 3.84 -2.90 -8.91
N GLN A 39 3.68 -4.05 -9.57
CA GLN A 39 2.40 -4.46 -10.10
C GLN A 39 1.40 -4.75 -8.98
N LEU A 40 0.15 -4.36 -9.19
CA LEU A 40 -0.94 -4.76 -8.30
C LEU A 40 -1.42 -6.16 -8.68
N TRP A 41 -1.67 -6.97 -7.65
CA TRP A 41 -2.16 -8.33 -7.81
C TRP A 41 -3.54 -8.44 -7.17
N ASP A 42 -4.48 -9.01 -7.92
CA ASP A 42 -5.82 -9.32 -7.41
C ASP A 42 -5.82 -10.80 -6.99
N ARG A 43 -5.32 -11.05 -5.79
CA ARG A 43 -5.20 -12.40 -5.25
C ARG A 43 -5.92 -12.51 -3.91
N SER A 44 -6.42 -13.71 -3.65
CA SER A 44 -7.18 -13.99 -2.44
C SER A 44 -6.29 -14.58 -1.35
N TYR A 45 -5.51 -13.73 -0.71
CA TYR A 45 -4.76 -14.13 0.49
C TYR A 45 -5.66 -14.05 1.72
N SER A 46 -5.36 -14.85 2.74
CA SER A 46 -6.16 -14.83 3.97
C SER A 46 -6.17 -13.45 4.62
N GLU A 47 -5.06 -12.73 4.57
CA GLU A 47 -4.92 -11.39 5.13
C GLU A 47 -5.79 -10.35 4.43
N SER A 48 -6.09 -10.56 3.14
CA SER A 48 -6.90 -9.62 2.36
C SER A 48 -8.34 -10.09 2.15
N ARG A 49 -8.69 -11.30 2.62
CA ARG A 49 -10.04 -11.84 2.48
C ARG A 49 -10.90 -11.44 3.66
N THR A 50 -11.42 -10.22 3.60
CA THR A 50 -12.34 -9.72 4.61
C THR A 50 -13.71 -9.51 3.97
N THR A 51 -14.76 -9.63 4.77
CA THR A 51 -16.12 -9.37 4.32
C THR A 51 -16.67 -8.13 5.01
N GLY A 52 -17.40 -7.32 4.25
CA GLY A 52 -17.99 -6.10 4.77
C GLY A 52 -17.07 -4.89 4.80
N VAL A 53 -15.77 -5.09 4.60
CA VAL A 53 -14.81 -3.98 4.52
C VAL A 53 -13.76 -4.30 3.44
N PRO A 54 -13.19 -3.26 2.78
CA PRO A 54 -12.08 -3.48 1.85
C PRO A 54 -10.84 -3.94 2.61
N GLY A 55 -10.15 -4.94 2.07
CA GLY A 55 -8.91 -5.43 2.65
C GLY A 55 -7.80 -5.46 1.61
N ILE A 56 -6.60 -5.08 2.01
CA ILE A 56 -5.41 -5.14 1.15
C ILE A 56 -4.25 -5.78 1.91
N LEU A 57 -3.35 -6.38 1.13
CA LEU A 57 -2.08 -6.87 1.63
C LEU A 57 -0.98 -6.04 1.00
N LEU A 58 -0.14 -5.41 1.82
CA LEU A 58 0.92 -4.53 1.36
C LEU A 58 2.27 -5.19 1.58
N GLU A 59 3.01 -5.41 0.49
CA GLU A 59 4.38 -5.91 0.53
C GLU A 59 5.31 -4.86 -0.02
N LEU A 60 6.23 -4.35 0.81
CA LEU A 60 7.13 -3.26 0.45
C LEU A 60 8.46 -3.73 -0.10
N LEU A 61 9.04 -4.73 0.53
CA LEU A 61 10.43 -5.14 0.29
C LEU A 61 10.54 -6.66 0.27
N SER A 62 11.58 -7.14 -0.39
CA SER A 62 11.94 -8.56 -0.37
C SER A 62 13.20 -8.75 0.47
N HIS A 63 13.14 -9.61 1.47
CA HIS A 63 14.29 -9.94 2.30
C HIS A 63 15.36 -10.73 1.54
N GLN A 64 15.04 -11.21 0.34
CA GLN A 64 15.99 -11.91 -0.54
C GLN A 64 16.74 -10.94 -1.46
N ASN A 65 16.37 -9.66 -1.47
CA ASN A 65 17.02 -8.63 -2.27
C ASN A 65 17.91 -7.80 -1.37
N PHE A 66 19.21 -7.78 -1.67
CA PHE A 66 20.19 -7.11 -0.83
C PHE A 66 19.92 -5.60 -0.72
N ALA A 67 19.58 -4.95 -1.82
CA ALA A 67 19.27 -3.52 -1.82
C ALA A 67 18.01 -3.23 -1.00
N ASP A 68 17.00 -4.08 -1.10
CA ASP A 68 15.76 -3.93 -0.30
C ASP A 68 16.06 -4.08 1.19
N MET A 69 16.94 -5.01 1.57
CA MET A 69 17.31 -5.20 2.97
C MET A 69 18.00 -3.97 3.55
N LYS A 70 18.82 -3.30 2.75
CA LYS A 70 19.47 -2.06 3.16
C LYS A 70 18.45 -1.01 3.55
N TYR A 71 17.39 -0.83 2.74
CA TYR A 71 16.30 0.09 3.06
C TYR A 71 15.51 -0.39 4.27
N GLY A 72 15.20 -1.68 4.34
CA GLY A 72 14.45 -2.24 5.46
C GLY A 72 15.09 -2.06 6.82
N LEU A 73 16.42 -1.96 6.87
CA LEU A 73 17.17 -1.74 8.10
C LEU A 73 17.31 -0.25 8.46
N ASP A 74 16.90 0.64 7.57
CA ASP A 74 17.00 2.09 7.80
C ASP A 74 15.73 2.59 8.51
N PRO A 75 15.84 3.09 9.76
CA PRO A 75 14.66 3.61 10.46
C PRO A 75 13.98 4.77 9.74
N ALA A 76 14.75 5.63 9.06
CA ALA A 76 14.17 6.75 8.31
C ALA A 76 13.34 6.25 7.13
N PHE A 77 13.77 5.20 6.45
CA PHE A 77 12.99 4.58 5.39
C PHE A 77 11.69 3.99 5.94
N ARG A 78 11.79 3.24 7.03
CA ARG A 78 10.60 2.64 7.64
C ARG A 78 9.58 3.69 8.08
N PHE A 79 10.06 4.78 8.66
CA PHE A 79 9.19 5.89 9.06
C PHE A 79 8.50 6.52 7.84
N THR A 80 9.26 6.79 6.78
CA THR A 80 8.71 7.39 5.55
C THR A 80 7.67 6.48 4.91
N ALA A 81 7.95 5.18 4.83
CA ALA A 81 6.99 4.23 4.28
C ALA A 81 5.71 4.16 5.13
N SER A 82 5.85 4.11 6.44
CA SER A 82 4.69 4.08 7.34
C SER A 82 3.85 5.35 7.23
N ARG A 83 4.50 6.50 7.17
CA ARG A 83 3.79 7.79 6.99
C ARG A 83 3.10 7.84 5.63
N ALA A 84 3.72 7.29 4.59
CA ALA A 84 3.11 7.25 3.27
C ALA A 84 1.84 6.39 3.25
N VAL A 85 1.85 5.26 3.95
CA VAL A 85 0.65 4.43 4.11
C VAL A 85 -0.46 5.22 4.78
N TYR A 86 -0.15 5.91 5.87
CA TYR A 86 -1.11 6.75 6.58
C TYR A 86 -1.70 7.83 5.68
N LYS A 87 -0.85 8.55 4.94
CA LYS A 87 -1.30 9.59 4.01
C LYS A 87 -2.17 9.02 2.89
N GLY A 88 -1.80 7.84 2.37
CA GLY A 88 -2.58 7.17 1.33
C GLY A 88 -3.97 6.77 1.82
N ILE A 89 -4.08 6.28 3.05
CA ILE A 89 -5.37 5.95 3.66
C ILE A 89 -6.21 7.21 3.85
N LEU A 90 -5.61 8.30 4.33
CA LEU A 90 -6.33 9.58 4.48
C LEU A 90 -6.85 10.08 3.13
N LYS A 91 -6.04 9.99 2.10
CA LYS A 91 -6.44 10.38 0.74
C LYS A 91 -7.64 9.57 0.27
N TYR A 92 -7.58 8.25 0.48
CA TYR A 92 -8.70 7.37 0.13
C TYR A 92 -9.97 7.77 0.88
N LEU A 93 -9.87 7.98 2.19
CA LEU A 93 -11.03 8.34 3.01
C LEU A 93 -11.61 9.70 2.60
N SER A 94 -10.74 10.68 2.33
CA SER A 94 -11.19 12.01 1.90
C SER A 94 -11.98 11.96 0.61
N SER A 95 -11.50 11.22 -0.39
CA SER A 95 -12.18 11.16 -1.68
C SER A 95 -13.45 10.32 -1.61
N ARG A 96 -13.47 9.25 -0.80
CA ARG A 96 -14.63 8.37 -0.71
C ARG A 96 -15.75 8.96 0.16
N TYR A 97 -15.40 9.62 1.26
CA TYR A 97 -16.38 10.09 2.25
C TYR A 97 -16.45 11.61 2.33
N ASN A 98 -15.76 12.30 1.42
CA ASN A 98 -15.73 13.76 1.38
C ASN A 98 -15.30 14.37 2.72
N CYS A 99 -14.39 13.70 3.41
CA CYS A 99 -13.78 14.21 4.65
C CYS A 99 -12.68 15.23 4.34
N GLN A 100 -12.50 16.18 5.22
CA GLN A 100 -11.42 17.17 5.08
C GLN A 100 -10.51 17.20 6.28
#